data_8b7d1f0b4f7feec6ef470185d6867bc0
#
_entry.id   8b7d1f0b4f7feec6ef470185d6867bc0
#
_cell.length_a   1.000
_cell.length_b   1.000
_cell.length_c   1.000
_cell.angle_alpha   90.00
_cell.angle_beta   90.00
_cell.angle_gamma   90.00
#
_symmetry.space_group_name_H-M   'P 1'
#
loop_
_entity.id
_entity.type
_entity.pdbx_description
1 polymer ?
#
loop_
_entity_poly.entity_id
_entity_poly.type
_entity_poly.pdbx_seq_one_letter_code
_entity_poly.pdbx_strand_id
1 'polypeptide(L)'
;DLPGAPLRIECYDVSHTGGENQVASMVVFEDGMPRKDAYRTYNIRGEDGTGTPDDTSAMNEVLTRRFSRLLAEEAGIEGEDEDGIAYASGPIDASTGRPKRFSYRPDLVVVDGGLPQVNAARAALDAVGADVPVVGLAKRLEEVWIPGDDFPLILPRTSEALYLLQYLRDESHRFAITKHRKRRSKAQRRSVLDSIPGLGPARQAALLKHFGSVKRLREATPEQIAEVKGVGPALAATIRDRLATSSREDTP
;
A
#
# COMPACT_ATOMS: atom_id res chain seq x y z
N ASP A 1 28.45 0.49 8.77
CA ASP A 1 28.05 0.83 10.14
C ASP A 1 27.01 1.96 10.09
N LEU A 2 25.94 1.86 10.90
CA LEU A 2 24.98 2.94 11.05
C LEU A 2 25.61 4.05 11.93
N PRO A 3 25.31 5.34 11.64
CA PRO A 3 25.86 6.46 12.44
C PRO A 3 25.31 6.50 13.87
N GLY A 4 24.24 5.76 14.15
CA GLY A 4 23.59 5.66 15.45
C GLY A 4 22.48 4.60 15.44
N ALA A 5 21.75 4.49 16.54
CA ALA A 5 20.55 3.64 16.58
C ALA A 5 19.48 4.20 15.64
N PRO A 6 18.93 3.39 14.72
CA PRO A 6 17.90 3.86 13.79
C PRO A 6 16.56 4.00 14.55
N LEU A 7 16.19 5.22 14.89
CA LEU A 7 14.95 5.52 15.60
C LEU A 7 13.73 5.45 14.67
N ARG A 8 13.91 5.87 13.40
CA ARG A 8 12.87 5.76 12.38
C ARG A 8 13.32 4.83 11.25
N ILE A 9 12.57 3.76 11.06
CA ILE A 9 12.84 2.75 10.02
C ILE A 9 11.65 2.66 9.09
N GLU A 10 11.91 2.72 7.79
CA GLU A 10 10.91 2.45 6.76
C GLU A 10 11.18 1.10 6.10
N CYS A 11 10.19 0.20 6.10
CA CYS A 11 10.31 -1.11 5.45
C CYS A 11 9.38 -1.21 4.24
N TYR A 12 9.92 -1.70 3.13
CA TYR A 12 9.26 -1.79 1.84
C TYR A 12 9.11 -3.24 1.38
N ASP A 13 7.91 -3.59 0.96
CA ASP A 13 7.55 -4.87 0.36
C ASP A 13 6.82 -4.64 -0.96
N VAL A 14 7.26 -5.32 -2.03
CA VAL A 14 6.60 -5.30 -3.33
C VAL A 14 5.77 -6.55 -3.48
N SER A 15 4.50 -6.39 -3.81
CA SER A 15 3.56 -7.51 -3.89
C SER A 15 2.78 -7.48 -5.20
N HIS A 16 2.67 -8.64 -5.86
CA HIS A 16 1.86 -8.82 -7.05
C HIS A 16 0.41 -9.19 -6.70
N THR A 17 -0.54 -8.45 -7.24
CA THR A 17 -1.98 -8.75 -7.13
C THR A 17 -2.44 -9.42 -8.43
N GLY A 18 -2.27 -10.71 -8.55
CA GLY A 18 -2.87 -11.57 -9.60
C GLY A 18 -3.38 -10.87 -10.88
N GLY A 19 -2.49 -10.38 -11.73
CA GLY A 19 -2.79 -10.04 -13.12
C GLY A 19 -2.52 -8.61 -13.58
N GLU A 20 -2.74 -7.55 -12.83
CA GLU A 20 -2.69 -6.21 -13.45
C GLU A 20 -2.21 -5.03 -12.56
N ASN A 21 -2.03 -5.21 -11.25
CA ASN A 21 -1.64 -4.08 -10.41
C ASN A 21 -0.60 -4.50 -9.36
N GLN A 22 0.64 -4.24 -9.66
CA GLN A 22 1.71 -4.34 -8.69
C GLN A 22 1.62 -3.18 -7.69
N VAL A 23 1.78 -3.50 -6.42
CA VAL A 23 1.68 -2.53 -5.31
C VAL A 23 2.86 -2.71 -4.39
N ALA A 24 3.52 -1.62 -4.06
CA ALA A 24 4.45 -1.62 -2.95
C ALA A 24 3.78 -1.09 -1.68
N SER A 25 4.11 -1.69 -0.57
CA SER A 25 3.72 -1.26 0.77
C SER A 25 4.92 -0.73 1.53
N MET A 26 4.69 0.36 2.26
CA MET A 26 5.65 0.96 3.17
C MET A 26 5.08 0.92 4.58
N VAL A 27 5.78 0.29 5.50
CA VAL A 27 5.50 0.37 6.92
C VAL A 27 6.59 1.18 7.61
N VAL A 28 6.23 1.84 8.70
CA VAL A 28 7.13 2.71 9.46
C VAL A 28 7.16 2.27 10.90
N PHE A 29 8.36 2.20 11.46
CA PHE A 29 8.59 2.01 12.88
C PHE A 29 9.30 3.23 13.44
N GLU A 30 8.88 3.67 14.62
CA GLU A 30 9.54 4.70 15.41
C GLU A 30 9.80 4.13 16.80
N ASP A 31 11.01 4.30 17.30
CA ASP A 31 11.43 3.75 18.61
C ASP A 31 11.14 2.25 18.76
N GLY A 32 11.36 1.49 17.68
CA GLY A 32 11.11 0.04 17.62
C GLY A 32 9.64 -0.37 17.54
N MET A 33 8.69 0.58 17.44
CA MET A 33 7.25 0.30 17.44
C MET A 33 6.57 0.73 16.13
N PRO A 34 5.52 -0.02 15.68
CA PRO A 34 4.80 0.29 14.45
C PRO A 34 4.08 1.65 14.49
N ARG A 35 4.40 2.55 13.56
CA ARG A 35 3.73 3.83 13.36
C ARG A 35 2.69 3.74 12.24
N LYS A 36 1.53 3.16 12.55
CA LYS A 36 0.50 2.78 11.55
C LYS A 36 -0.10 3.94 10.75
N ASP A 37 -0.15 5.13 11.31
CA ASP A 37 -0.60 6.36 10.63
C ASP A 37 0.36 6.84 9.54
N ALA A 38 1.64 6.41 9.61
CA ALA A 38 2.65 6.68 8.60
C ALA A 38 2.71 5.63 7.47
N TYR A 39 1.97 4.51 7.54
CA TYR A 39 1.97 3.47 6.51
C TYR A 39 1.40 3.95 5.19
N ARG A 40 1.99 3.51 4.07
CA ARG A 40 1.58 3.87 2.71
C ARG A 40 1.54 2.67 1.78
N THR A 41 0.79 2.85 0.71
CA THR A 41 0.80 1.96 -0.45
C THR A 41 1.04 2.77 -1.69
N TYR A 42 1.91 2.28 -2.56
CA TYR A 42 2.24 2.87 -3.85
C TYR A 42 1.74 1.94 -4.95
N ASN A 43 0.95 2.48 -5.87
CA ASN A 43 0.65 1.77 -7.11
C ASN A 43 1.88 1.87 -8.01
N ILE A 44 2.38 0.75 -8.47
CA ILE A 44 3.49 0.71 -9.41
C ILE A 44 2.93 1.00 -10.79
N ARG A 45 3.53 1.94 -11.49
CA ARG A 45 3.09 2.41 -12.80
C ARG A 45 3.93 1.82 -13.93
N GLY A 46 5.22 1.59 -13.67
CA GLY A 46 6.16 1.27 -14.72
C GLY A 46 6.37 2.44 -15.70
N GLU A 47 7.20 2.27 -16.69
CA GLU A 47 7.53 3.34 -17.66
C GLU A 47 6.33 3.72 -18.55
N ASP A 48 5.48 2.78 -18.87
CA ASP A 48 4.34 2.93 -19.79
C ASP A 48 2.96 2.96 -19.08
N GLY A 49 2.94 2.99 -17.74
CA GLY A 49 1.72 3.04 -16.93
C GLY A 49 1.03 1.69 -16.74
N THR A 50 1.59 0.60 -17.25
CA THR A 50 1.00 -0.76 -17.17
C THR A 50 1.55 -1.59 -16.01
N GLY A 51 2.44 -1.02 -15.19
CA GLY A 51 3.18 -1.70 -14.15
C GLY A 51 4.51 -2.24 -14.65
N THR A 52 5.22 -2.97 -13.81
CA THR A 52 6.47 -3.65 -14.19
C THR A 52 6.43 -5.10 -13.75
N PRO A 53 6.90 -6.05 -14.56
CA PRO A 53 6.97 -7.46 -14.14
C PRO A 53 8.10 -7.72 -13.13
N ASP A 54 9.00 -6.75 -12.94
CA ASP A 54 10.21 -6.88 -12.15
C ASP A 54 10.11 -6.14 -10.81
N ASP A 55 10.32 -6.89 -9.71
CA ASP A 55 10.30 -6.35 -8.35
C ASP A 55 11.41 -5.34 -8.08
N THR A 56 12.54 -5.43 -8.78
CA THR A 56 13.64 -4.48 -8.64
C THR A 56 13.30 -3.13 -9.27
N SER A 57 12.67 -3.12 -10.43
CA SER A 57 12.16 -1.91 -11.06
C SER A 57 11.05 -1.25 -10.23
N ALA A 58 10.15 -2.06 -9.65
CA ALA A 58 9.12 -1.56 -8.76
C ALA A 58 9.70 -0.95 -7.48
N MET A 59 10.72 -1.58 -6.90
CA MET A 59 11.42 -1.05 -5.72
C MET A 59 12.12 0.27 -6.04
N ASN A 60 12.78 0.36 -7.18
CA ASN A 60 13.42 1.59 -7.66
C ASN A 60 12.38 2.71 -7.82
N GLU A 61 11.26 2.46 -8.51
CA GLU A 61 10.19 3.45 -8.69
C GLU A 61 9.68 4.00 -7.36
N VAL A 62 9.36 3.12 -6.41
CA VAL A 62 8.79 3.52 -5.12
C VAL A 62 9.74 4.38 -4.31
N LEU A 63 11.00 3.97 -4.22
CA LEU A 63 12.01 4.71 -3.46
C LEU A 63 12.33 6.05 -4.13
N THR A 64 12.45 6.08 -5.44
CA THR A 64 12.62 7.32 -6.19
C THR A 64 11.48 8.30 -5.89
N ARG A 65 10.22 7.88 -5.99
CA ARG A 65 9.04 8.72 -5.71
C ARG A 65 9.02 9.20 -4.24
N ARG A 66 9.29 8.29 -3.30
CA ARG A 66 9.28 8.62 -1.87
C ARG A 66 10.35 9.63 -1.50
N PHE A 67 11.59 9.40 -1.97
CA PHE A 67 12.73 10.22 -1.57
C PHE A 67 12.85 11.52 -2.38
N SER A 68 12.44 11.55 -3.65
CA SER A 68 12.31 12.82 -4.37
C SER A 68 11.34 13.78 -3.67
N ARG A 69 10.21 13.25 -3.20
CA ARG A 69 9.27 14.05 -2.42
C ARG A 69 9.87 14.53 -1.09
N LEU A 70 10.55 13.65 -0.34
CA LEU A 70 11.20 14.01 0.92
C LEU A 70 12.18 15.17 0.72
N LEU A 71 13.05 15.05 -0.27
CA LEU A 71 14.07 16.05 -0.56
C LEU A 71 13.46 17.38 -1.03
N ALA A 72 12.38 17.33 -1.81
CA ALA A 72 11.64 18.53 -2.20
C ALA A 72 11.02 19.23 -0.96
N GLU A 73 10.40 18.46 -0.05
CA GLU A 73 9.86 19.00 1.21
C GLU A 73 10.96 19.59 2.11
N GLU A 74 12.11 18.93 2.21
CA GLU A 74 13.28 19.43 2.96
C GLU A 74 13.87 20.70 2.34
N ALA A 75 13.88 20.80 1.01
CA ALA A 75 14.35 21.98 0.28
C ALA A 75 13.32 23.14 0.30
N GLY A 76 12.17 22.94 0.90
CA GLY A 76 11.11 23.96 0.94
C GLY A 76 10.37 24.16 -0.38
N ILE A 77 10.45 23.19 -1.29
CA ILE A 77 9.75 23.22 -2.58
C ILE A 77 8.32 22.76 -2.36
N GLU A 78 7.37 23.56 -2.81
CA GLU A 78 5.94 23.22 -2.83
C GLU A 78 5.59 22.56 -4.17
N GLY A 79 4.68 21.59 -4.13
CA GLY A 79 4.25 20.88 -5.33
C GLY A 79 3.16 19.85 -5.04
N GLU A 80 2.87 19.07 -6.05
CA GLU A 80 2.03 17.87 -5.94
C GLU A 80 2.86 16.65 -6.36
N ASP A 81 2.64 15.53 -5.65
CA ASP A 81 3.21 14.27 -6.11
C ASP A 81 2.41 13.74 -7.32
N GLU A 82 2.91 12.67 -7.91
CA GLU A 82 2.28 12.04 -9.07
C GLU A 82 0.86 11.50 -8.80
N ASP A 83 0.48 11.34 -7.54
CA ASP A 83 -0.86 10.93 -7.11
C ASP A 83 -1.76 12.16 -6.84
N GLY A 84 -1.28 13.39 -7.13
CA GLY A 84 -2.00 14.65 -6.92
C GLY A 84 -2.08 15.05 -5.45
N ILE A 85 -1.18 14.52 -4.61
CA ILE A 85 -1.13 14.89 -3.20
C ILE A 85 -0.17 16.06 -3.05
N ALA A 86 -0.73 17.22 -2.69
CA ALA A 86 0.05 18.42 -2.43
C ALA A 86 1.06 18.21 -1.30
N TYR A 87 2.26 18.73 -1.50
CA TYR A 87 3.28 18.86 -0.47
C TYR A 87 3.79 20.30 -0.41
N ALA A 88 4.10 20.74 0.79
CA ALA A 88 4.61 22.07 1.05
C ALA A 88 5.78 21.99 2.03
N SER A 89 6.54 23.08 2.14
CA SER A 89 7.70 23.16 3.01
C SER A 89 7.39 22.86 4.50
N GLY A 90 8.34 22.27 5.18
CA GLY A 90 8.35 22.02 6.61
C GLY A 90 7.58 20.77 7.09
N PRO A 91 7.90 20.30 8.30
CA PRO A 91 7.38 19.05 8.85
C PRO A 91 5.95 19.15 9.38
N ILE A 92 5.40 20.34 9.49
CA ILE A 92 4.06 20.60 10.04
C ILE A 92 3.13 21.06 8.93
N ASP A 93 1.95 20.49 8.87
CA ASP A 93 0.87 20.94 8.01
C ASP A 93 0.30 22.26 8.59
N ALA A 94 0.45 23.34 7.84
CA ALA A 94 0.06 24.68 8.27
C ALA A 94 -1.46 24.82 8.51
N SER A 95 -2.28 24.00 7.85
CA SER A 95 -3.73 24.05 7.97
C SER A 95 -4.26 23.27 9.18
N THR A 96 -3.59 22.20 9.57
CA THR A 96 -4.03 21.30 10.65
C THR A 96 -3.17 21.37 11.90
N GLY A 97 -1.97 21.99 11.84
CA GLY A 97 -0.98 22.02 12.91
C GLY A 97 -0.40 20.63 13.26
N ARG A 98 -0.63 19.63 12.42
CA ARG A 98 -0.18 18.25 12.66
C ARG A 98 1.07 17.92 11.85
N PRO A 99 1.89 16.96 12.31
CA PRO A 99 3.01 16.47 11.52
C PRO A 99 2.55 15.95 10.16
N LYS A 100 3.25 16.33 9.11
CA LYS A 100 3.01 15.79 7.76
C LYS A 100 3.47 14.34 7.68
N ARG A 101 2.77 13.55 6.90
CA ARG A 101 2.96 12.10 6.85
C ARG A 101 4.27 11.64 6.19
N PHE A 102 4.94 12.49 5.42
CA PHE A 102 6.17 12.15 4.68
C PHE A 102 7.37 13.00 5.05
N SER A 103 7.23 13.88 6.03
CA SER A 103 8.21 14.93 6.33
C SER A 103 9.41 14.47 7.16
N TYR A 104 9.51 13.19 7.48
CA TYR A 104 10.60 12.69 8.31
C TYR A 104 11.50 11.77 7.51
N ARG A 105 12.81 12.10 7.51
CA ARG A 105 13.84 11.24 6.94
C ARG A 105 13.96 9.97 7.79
N PRO A 106 13.95 8.77 7.21
CA PRO A 106 14.25 7.56 7.97
C PRO A 106 15.76 7.47 8.24
N ASP A 107 16.13 6.86 9.37
CA ASP A 107 17.51 6.53 9.70
C ASP A 107 17.97 5.24 9.01
N LEU A 108 17.00 4.41 8.58
CA LEU A 108 17.25 3.14 7.88
C LEU A 108 16.08 2.80 6.96
N VAL A 109 16.42 2.39 5.76
CA VAL A 109 15.50 1.73 4.83
C VAL A 109 15.73 0.22 4.87
N VAL A 110 14.65 -0.55 5.02
CA VAL A 110 14.67 -2.01 4.94
C VAL A 110 13.85 -2.44 3.73
N VAL A 111 14.35 -3.33 2.91
CA VAL A 111 13.61 -3.93 1.80
C VAL A 111 13.38 -5.43 2.05
N ASP A 112 12.15 -5.90 1.81
CA ASP A 112 11.86 -7.33 1.85
C ASP A 112 12.40 -7.98 0.57
N GLY A 113 13.64 -8.45 0.64
CA GLY A 113 14.34 -9.04 -0.49
C GLY A 113 15.82 -9.23 -0.26
N GLY A 114 16.47 -9.86 -1.24
CA GLY A 114 17.90 -10.11 -1.25
C GLY A 114 18.70 -9.03 -1.98
N LEU A 115 19.91 -9.40 -2.39
CA LEU A 115 20.87 -8.49 -3.02
C LEU A 115 20.32 -7.72 -4.24
N PRO A 116 19.52 -8.31 -5.17
CA PRO A 116 18.99 -7.54 -6.30
C PRO A 116 18.10 -6.38 -5.87
N GLN A 117 17.19 -6.61 -4.90
CA GLN A 117 16.28 -5.58 -4.38
C GLN A 117 17.03 -4.51 -3.61
N VAL A 118 18.04 -4.89 -2.82
CA VAL A 118 18.91 -3.95 -2.09
C VAL A 118 19.68 -3.05 -3.04
N ASN A 119 20.26 -3.62 -4.10
CA ASN A 119 21.01 -2.85 -5.11
C ASN A 119 20.09 -1.89 -5.88
N ALA A 120 18.87 -2.32 -6.23
CA ALA A 120 17.88 -1.46 -6.85
C ALA A 120 17.47 -0.30 -5.92
N ALA A 121 17.28 -0.60 -4.62
CA ALA A 121 16.98 0.39 -3.60
C ALA A 121 18.13 1.41 -3.46
N ARG A 122 19.39 0.94 -3.38
CA ARG A 122 20.55 1.83 -3.30
C ARG A 122 20.65 2.72 -4.53
N ALA A 123 20.52 2.14 -5.72
CA ALA A 123 20.56 2.91 -6.98
C ALA A 123 19.49 4.01 -7.04
N ALA A 124 18.27 3.72 -6.54
CA ALA A 124 17.20 4.71 -6.46
C ALA A 124 17.55 5.87 -5.51
N LEU A 125 18.08 5.56 -4.33
CA LEU A 125 18.49 6.56 -3.35
C LEU A 125 19.65 7.42 -3.88
N ASP A 126 20.63 6.81 -4.52
CA ASP A 126 21.76 7.51 -5.14
C ASP A 126 21.31 8.44 -6.26
N ALA A 127 20.39 7.97 -7.12
CA ALA A 127 19.88 8.74 -8.25
C ALA A 127 19.17 10.04 -7.81
N VAL A 128 18.51 10.02 -6.66
CA VAL A 128 17.85 11.22 -6.11
C VAL A 128 18.73 12.00 -5.14
N GLY A 129 19.93 11.50 -4.80
CA GLY A 129 20.83 12.15 -3.86
C GLY A 129 20.42 11.99 -2.39
N ALA A 130 19.70 10.92 -2.06
CA ALA A 130 19.28 10.64 -0.68
C ALA A 130 20.34 9.80 0.03
N ASP A 131 21.02 10.40 1.00
CA ASP A 131 21.97 9.70 1.87
C ASP A 131 21.23 9.05 3.05
N VAL A 132 20.73 7.83 2.81
CA VAL A 132 20.05 7.00 3.82
C VAL A 132 20.55 5.58 3.70
N PRO A 133 20.96 4.94 4.80
CA PRO A 133 21.36 3.54 4.82
C PRO A 133 20.20 2.62 4.35
N VAL A 134 20.54 1.60 3.58
CA VAL A 134 19.56 0.59 3.13
C VAL A 134 20.10 -0.81 3.38
N VAL A 135 19.22 -1.71 3.82
CA VAL A 135 19.50 -3.14 3.96
C VAL A 135 18.34 -3.97 3.43
N GLY A 136 18.62 -5.19 3.01
CA GLY A 136 17.59 -6.17 2.66
C GLY A 136 17.51 -7.28 3.69
N LEU A 137 16.33 -7.83 3.87
CA LEU A 137 16.10 -9.03 4.65
C LEU A 137 15.54 -10.14 3.75
N ALA A 138 16.37 -11.14 3.42
CA ALA A 138 15.94 -12.27 2.60
C ALA A 138 15.21 -13.31 3.43
N LYS A 139 14.04 -13.77 2.94
CA LYS A 139 13.10 -14.65 3.67
C LYS A 139 13.68 -16.00 4.06
N ARG A 140 14.50 -16.60 3.20
CA ARG A 140 14.80 -18.02 3.29
C ARG A 140 15.76 -18.39 4.44
N LEU A 141 16.75 -17.50 4.71
CA LEU A 141 17.79 -17.77 5.72
C LEU A 141 17.95 -16.63 6.71
N GLU A 142 17.03 -15.67 6.69
CA GLU A 142 17.09 -14.44 7.52
C GLU A 142 18.41 -13.67 7.28
N GLU A 143 18.87 -13.68 6.04
CA GLU A 143 20.09 -13.03 5.61
C GLU A 143 19.88 -11.52 5.49
N VAL A 144 20.75 -10.74 6.11
CA VAL A 144 20.77 -9.27 5.98
C VAL A 144 21.76 -8.90 4.88
N TRP A 145 21.23 -8.35 3.78
CA TRP A 145 22.03 -7.90 2.64
C TRP A 145 22.33 -6.41 2.74
N ILE A 146 23.60 -6.06 2.50
CA ILE A 146 24.09 -4.68 2.47
C ILE A 146 24.51 -4.37 1.03
N PRO A 147 24.21 -3.17 0.48
CA PRO A 147 24.62 -2.83 -0.85
C PRO A 147 26.15 -2.88 -1.03
N GLY A 148 26.60 -3.51 -2.10
CA GLY A 148 28.03 -3.61 -2.42
C GLY A 148 28.77 -4.74 -1.71
N ASP A 149 28.14 -5.48 -0.80
CA ASP A 149 28.75 -6.64 -0.16
C ASP A 149 28.46 -7.92 -1.01
N ASP A 150 29.47 -8.76 -1.16
CA ASP A 150 29.34 -10.03 -1.88
C ASP A 150 28.64 -11.12 -1.05
N PHE A 151 28.60 -10.95 0.27
CA PHE A 151 28.06 -11.92 1.21
C PHE A 151 27.09 -11.26 2.19
N PRO A 152 26.01 -11.97 2.58
CA PRO A 152 25.08 -11.44 3.56
C PRO A 152 25.65 -11.46 4.96
N LEU A 153 25.22 -10.51 5.77
CA LEU A 153 25.45 -10.53 7.21
C LEU A 153 24.45 -11.50 7.87
N ILE A 154 24.98 -12.48 8.58
CA ILE A 154 24.18 -13.42 9.36
C ILE A 154 24.15 -12.96 10.81
N LEU A 155 23.00 -12.47 11.25
CA LEU A 155 22.80 -12.10 12.65
C LEU A 155 22.51 -13.33 13.52
N PRO A 156 22.99 -13.37 14.77
CA PRO A 156 22.63 -14.42 15.71
C PRO A 156 21.10 -14.50 15.87
N ARG A 157 20.56 -15.74 15.95
CA ARG A 157 19.11 -15.96 16.08
C ARG A 157 18.47 -15.32 17.33
N THR A 158 19.28 -15.04 18.35
CA THR A 158 18.88 -14.38 19.60
C THR A 158 19.13 -12.87 19.58
N SER A 159 19.51 -12.30 18.43
CA SER A 159 19.79 -10.87 18.29
C SER A 159 18.51 -10.06 18.30
N GLU A 160 18.43 -9.05 19.14
CA GLU A 160 17.33 -8.07 19.15
C GLU A 160 17.21 -7.33 17.81
N ALA A 161 18.33 -7.09 17.13
CA ALA A 161 18.33 -6.51 15.80
C ALA A 161 17.63 -7.41 14.78
N LEU A 162 17.86 -8.73 14.83
CA LEU A 162 17.18 -9.69 13.97
C LEU A 162 15.68 -9.72 14.27
N TYR A 163 15.28 -9.75 15.55
CA TYR A 163 13.87 -9.70 15.93
C TYR A 163 13.18 -8.45 15.41
N LEU A 164 13.84 -7.29 15.50
CA LEU A 164 13.29 -6.04 14.96
C LEU A 164 13.11 -6.11 13.44
N LEU A 165 14.10 -6.60 12.70
CA LEU A 165 14.02 -6.75 11.24
C LEU A 165 12.93 -7.74 10.82
N GLN A 166 12.80 -8.87 11.52
CA GLN A 166 11.72 -9.83 11.30
C GLN A 166 10.36 -9.20 11.57
N TYR A 167 10.22 -8.45 12.65
CA TYR A 167 8.98 -7.77 12.99
C TYR A 167 8.59 -6.72 11.93
N LEU A 168 9.54 -5.94 11.43
CA LEU A 168 9.35 -5.00 10.33
C LEU A 168 8.83 -5.71 9.06
N ARG A 169 9.50 -6.80 8.65
CA ARG A 169 9.12 -7.60 7.50
C ARG A 169 7.72 -8.20 7.65
N ASP A 170 7.46 -8.85 8.78
CA ASP A 170 6.17 -9.50 9.03
C ASP A 170 5.03 -8.49 9.07
N GLU A 171 5.26 -7.29 9.63
CA GLU A 171 4.29 -6.20 9.63
C GLU A 171 4.06 -5.64 8.21
N SER A 172 5.12 -5.50 7.40
CA SER A 172 5.01 -5.08 6.00
C SER A 172 4.17 -6.07 5.20
N HIS A 173 4.48 -7.35 5.31
CA HIS A 173 3.74 -8.43 4.66
C HIS A 173 2.26 -8.48 5.13
N ARG A 174 2.00 -8.38 6.45
CA ARG A 174 0.66 -8.31 7.01
C ARG A 174 -0.13 -7.12 6.46
N PHE A 175 0.50 -5.96 6.36
CA PHE A 175 -0.12 -4.75 5.80
C PHE A 175 -0.46 -4.92 4.32
N ALA A 176 0.46 -5.46 3.52
CA ALA A 176 0.25 -5.76 2.11
C ALA A 176 -0.95 -6.69 1.91
N ILE A 177 -0.98 -7.85 2.60
CA ILE A 177 -2.10 -8.82 2.53
C ILE A 177 -3.44 -8.15 2.89
N THR A 178 -3.46 -7.33 3.95
CA THR A 178 -4.69 -6.65 4.38
C THR A 178 -5.21 -5.68 3.31
N LYS A 179 -4.32 -4.94 2.65
CA LYS A 179 -4.68 -4.03 1.56
C LYS A 179 -5.16 -4.79 0.33
N HIS A 180 -4.49 -5.90 -0.04
CA HIS A 180 -4.92 -6.77 -1.14
C HIS A 180 -6.33 -7.32 -0.92
N ARG A 181 -6.61 -7.86 0.27
CA ARG A 181 -7.96 -8.36 0.63
C ARG A 181 -9.02 -7.27 0.51
N LYS A 182 -8.74 -6.05 1.02
CA LYS A 182 -9.67 -4.91 0.90
C LYS A 182 -9.91 -4.50 -0.56
N ARG A 183 -8.87 -4.48 -1.39
CA ARG A 183 -8.99 -4.17 -2.83
C ARG A 183 -9.81 -5.23 -3.56
N ARG A 184 -9.51 -6.52 -3.38
CA ARG A 184 -10.29 -7.62 -3.96
C ARG A 184 -11.76 -7.55 -3.57
N SER A 185 -12.06 -7.37 -2.27
CA SER A 185 -13.44 -7.22 -1.80
C SER A 185 -14.15 -5.99 -2.37
N LYS A 186 -13.42 -4.90 -2.62
CA LYS A 186 -13.97 -3.69 -3.27
C LYS A 186 -14.24 -3.95 -4.76
N ALA A 187 -13.30 -4.56 -5.46
CA ALA A 187 -13.43 -4.91 -6.88
C ALA A 187 -14.58 -5.91 -7.11
N GLN A 188 -14.65 -6.98 -6.32
CA GLN A 188 -15.72 -7.97 -6.39
C GLN A 188 -17.10 -7.36 -6.12
N ARG A 189 -17.22 -6.49 -5.09
CA ARG A 189 -18.47 -5.77 -4.81
C ARG A 189 -18.89 -4.86 -5.97
N ARG A 190 -17.93 -4.19 -6.61
CA ARG A 190 -18.18 -3.34 -7.76
C ARG A 190 -18.63 -4.16 -8.96
N SER A 191 -17.92 -5.23 -9.28
CA SER A 191 -18.26 -6.15 -10.38
C SER A 191 -19.67 -6.72 -10.26
N VAL A 192 -20.08 -7.16 -9.06
CA VAL A 192 -21.43 -7.68 -8.80
C VAL A 192 -22.50 -6.61 -9.02
N LEU A 193 -22.27 -5.37 -8.59
CA LEU A 193 -23.25 -4.29 -8.78
C LEU A 193 -23.23 -3.71 -10.20
N ASP A 194 -22.07 -3.67 -10.84
CA ASP A 194 -21.91 -3.19 -12.23
C ASP A 194 -22.62 -4.10 -13.24
N SER A 195 -22.76 -5.40 -12.92
CA SER A 195 -23.47 -6.36 -13.76
C SER A 195 -24.99 -6.18 -13.76
N ILE A 196 -25.54 -5.33 -12.88
CA ILE A 196 -26.99 -5.12 -12.75
C ILE A 196 -27.47 -4.03 -13.72
N PRO A 197 -28.31 -4.36 -14.72
CA PRO A 197 -28.81 -3.37 -15.67
C PRO A 197 -29.57 -2.24 -14.98
N GLY A 198 -29.26 -0.99 -15.35
CA GLY A 198 -29.92 0.20 -14.79
C GLY A 198 -29.39 0.66 -13.44
N LEU A 199 -28.41 -0.04 -12.85
CA LEU A 199 -27.79 0.31 -11.58
C LEU A 199 -26.49 1.10 -11.79
N GLY A 200 -26.61 2.39 -12.09
CA GLY A 200 -25.46 3.27 -12.28
C GLY A 200 -24.73 3.64 -10.95
N PRO A 201 -23.53 4.24 -11.04
CA PRO A 201 -22.64 4.48 -9.88
C PRO A 201 -23.29 5.27 -8.73
N ALA A 202 -24.14 6.26 -9.03
CA ALA A 202 -24.81 7.06 -8.01
C ALA A 202 -25.80 6.21 -7.18
N ARG A 203 -26.55 5.31 -7.84
CA ARG A 203 -27.49 4.40 -7.15
C ARG A 203 -26.76 3.32 -6.37
N GLN A 204 -25.65 2.80 -6.89
CA GLN A 204 -24.78 1.87 -6.16
C GLN A 204 -24.27 2.51 -4.86
N ALA A 205 -23.79 3.74 -4.92
CA ALA A 205 -23.32 4.48 -3.76
C ALA A 205 -24.44 4.70 -2.73
N ALA A 206 -25.64 5.05 -3.18
CA ALA A 206 -26.82 5.23 -2.33
C ALA A 206 -27.23 3.91 -1.62
N LEU A 207 -27.27 2.80 -2.36
CA LEU A 207 -27.56 1.48 -1.81
C LEU A 207 -26.52 1.04 -0.78
N LEU A 208 -25.23 1.17 -1.10
CA LEU A 208 -24.15 0.82 -0.18
C LEU A 208 -24.13 1.72 1.05
N LYS A 209 -24.51 2.98 0.94
CA LYS A 209 -24.66 3.89 2.07
C LYS A 209 -25.84 3.46 2.97
N HIS A 210 -26.97 3.06 2.39
CA HIS A 210 -28.17 2.67 3.12
C HIS A 210 -28.00 1.30 3.82
N PHE A 211 -27.56 0.29 3.08
CA PHE A 211 -27.45 -1.09 3.62
C PHE A 211 -26.09 -1.40 4.26
N GLY A 212 -25.07 -0.56 4.06
CA GLY A 212 -23.72 -0.73 4.61
C GLY A 212 -22.87 -1.81 3.92
N SER A 213 -23.49 -2.84 3.32
CA SER A 213 -22.77 -3.90 2.61
C SER A 213 -23.63 -4.59 1.54
N VAL A 214 -22.99 -5.19 0.53
CA VAL A 214 -23.66 -6.02 -0.48
C VAL A 214 -24.32 -7.24 0.16
N LYS A 215 -23.77 -7.79 1.26
CA LYS A 215 -24.39 -8.90 1.99
C LYS A 215 -25.75 -8.50 2.55
N ARG A 216 -25.86 -7.38 3.24
CA ARG A 216 -27.13 -6.87 3.77
C ARG A 216 -28.11 -6.48 2.65
N LEU A 217 -27.59 -5.89 1.56
CA LEU A 217 -28.42 -5.61 0.38
C LEU A 217 -29.01 -6.89 -0.23
N ARG A 218 -28.26 -7.98 -0.23
CA ARG A 218 -28.71 -9.31 -0.69
C ARG A 218 -29.79 -9.92 0.20
N GLU A 219 -29.76 -9.63 1.50
CA GLU A 219 -30.74 -10.11 2.49
C GLU A 219 -32.01 -9.24 2.50
N ALA A 220 -31.98 -8.03 1.95
CA ALA A 220 -33.08 -7.09 1.92
C ALA A 220 -34.20 -7.51 0.97
N THR A 221 -35.45 -7.13 1.27
CA THR A 221 -36.60 -7.33 0.39
C THR A 221 -36.63 -6.29 -0.73
N PRO A 222 -37.30 -6.57 -1.88
CA PRO A 222 -37.46 -5.57 -2.95
C PRO A 222 -38.09 -4.26 -2.46
N GLU A 223 -39.00 -4.31 -1.50
CA GLU A 223 -39.66 -3.13 -0.91
C GLU A 223 -38.63 -2.27 -0.16
N GLN A 224 -37.79 -2.89 0.66
CA GLN A 224 -36.71 -2.19 1.38
C GLN A 224 -35.67 -1.58 0.41
N ILE A 225 -35.37 -2.28 -0.68
CA ILE A 225 -34.45 -1.77 -1.70
C ILE A 225 -35.06 -0.56 -2.42
N ALA A 226 -36.38 -0.57 -2.66
CA ALA A 226 -37.10 0.52 -3.31
C ALA A 226 -37.22 1.79 -2.44
N GLU A 227 -36.98 1.72 -1.13
CA GLU A 227 -36.94 2.88 -0.23
C GLU A 227 -35.74 3.81 -0.53
N VAL A 228 -34.69 3.27 -1.20
CA VAL A 228 -33.48 4.04 -1.52
C VAL A 228 -33.77 5.02 -2.65
N LYS A 229 -33.50 6.31 -2.41
CA LYS A 229 -33.73 7.39 -3.37
C LYS A 229 -33.13 7.04 -4.75
N GLY A 230 -33.98 7.06 -5.76
CA GLY A 230 -33.59 6.79 -7.15
C GLY A 230 -33.67 5.30 -7.56
N VAL A 231 -34.15 4.43 -6.67
CA VAL A 231 -34.41 3.01 -6.96
C VAL A 231 -35.92 2.77 -6.97
N GLY A 232 -36.49 2.58 -8.14
CA GLY A 232 -37.90 2.23 -8.27
C GLY A 232 -38.17 0.73 -8.06
N PRO A 233 -39.47 0.31 -7.90
CA PRO A 233 -39.82 -1.09 -7.64
C PRO A 233 -39.28 -2.09 -8.67
N ALA A 234 -39.34 -1.75 -9.97
CA ALA A 234 -38.83 -2.59 -11.04
C ALA A 234 -37.31 -2.82 -10.95
N LEU A 235 -36.55 -1.76 -10.65
CA LEU A 235 -35.11 -1.86 -10.46
C LEU A 235 -34.79 -2.65 -9.18
N ALA A 236 -35.53 -2.45 -8.09
CA ALA A 236 -35.38 -3.18 -6.85
C ALA A 236 -35.54 -4.69 -7.03
N ALA A 237 -36.56 -5.11 -7.79
CA ALA A 237 -36.76 -6.52 -8.16
C ALA A 237 -35.59 -7.07 -8.98
N THR A 238 -35.10 -6.31 -9.97
CA THR A 238 -33.94 -6.69 -10.80
C THR A 238 -32.67 -6.86 -9.93
N ILE A 239 -32.43 -5.92 -9.00
CA ILE A 239 -31.30 -6.00 -8.06
C ILE A 239 -31.37 -7.28 -7.22
N ARG A 240 -32.55 -7.57 -6.67
CA ARG A 240 -32.77 -8.75 -5.83
C ARG A 240 -32.50 -10.05 -6.57
N ASP A 241 -33.07 -10.18 -7.79
CA ASP A 241 -32.91 -11.36 -8.63
C ASP A 241 -31.45 -11.60 -9.03
N ARG A 242 -30.74 -10.56 -9.47
CA ARG A 242 -29.33 -10.66 -9.85
C ARG A 242 -28.43 -11.02 -8.68
N LEU A 243 -28.66 -10.42 -7.51
CA LEU A 243 -27.89 -10.73 -6.30
C LEU A 243 -28.18 -12.15 -5.76
N ALA A 244 -29.36 -12.69 -5.98
CA ALA A 244 -29.70 -14.09 -5.64
C ALA A 244 -29.01 -15.09 -6.55
N THR A 245 -28.90 -14.79 -7.86
CA THR A 245 -28.26 -15.66 -8.86
C THR A 245 -26.74 -15.72 -8.66
N SER A 246 -26.09 -14.58 -8.36
CA SER A 246 -24.64 -14.54 -8.14
C SER A 246 -24.17 -15.32 -6.90
N SER A 247 -25.08 -15.68 -5.99
CA SER A 247 -24.75 -16.50 -4.80
C SER A 247 -24.62 -18.00 -5.13
N ARG A 248 -25.16 -18.46 -6.26
CA ARG A 248 -25.12 -19.88 -6.67
C ARG A 248 -23.84 -20.23 -7.42
N GLU A 249 -23.15 -19.22 -7.97
CA GLU A 249 -21.87 -19.39 -8.67
C GLU A 249 -20.65 -19.36 -7.72
N ASP A 250 -20.81 -18.84 -6.49
CA ASP A 250 -19.76 -18.73 -5.47
C ASP A 250 -19.72 -19.93 -4.50
N THR A 251 -20.46 -21.01 -4.72
CA THR A 251 -20.38 -22.23 -3.89
C THR A 251 -19.57 -23.28 -4.63
N PRO A 252 -18.37 -23.67 -4.10
CA PRO A 252 -17.50 -24.67 -4.69
C PRO A 252 -18.11 -26.07 -4.68
#